data_0bd9568c6e613a3763102ab0310b3851
#
_entry.id   0bd9568c6e613a3763102ab0310b3851
#
_cell.length_a   1.000
_cell.length_b   1.000
_cell.length_c   1.000
_cell.angle_alpha   90.00
_cell.angle_beta   90.00
_cell.angle_gamma   90.00
#
_symmetry.space_group_name_H-M   'P 1'
#
loop_
_entity.id
_entity.type
_entity.pdbx_description
1 polymer ?
#
loop_
_entity_poly.entity_id
_entity_poly.type
_entity_poly.pdbx_seq_one_letter_code
_entity_poly.pdbx_strand_id
1 'polypeptide(L)'
;MQHKVIDTQDVVIRFCGDSGDGMQLTGTLFADASALYGNEISTFPDYPAEIRAPHGTVSGVSGFQVHIGSGEVNTPGDFCDVLVAMNPAALRANAKWAKPTATVIIDTDTFDEALIKRAGYATLDPVTELGIEDRNIIYSPITTLTKESLKDSGMDQKAIVRCKNMFTLGMCFFMFNRPLEYTYAYLEKKFKKKPALIEPNKKVLFDGFNYASNIQAIANTYTVKPAKQEKGVYRNISGNQATAWGLIAASEKSGRPLFCGSYPITPATAILEELAIHKNLGVKTLQAEDEIAGICTAIGAAYAGNFAVTTTSGPGLSLKSEALGLAMITELPLVLVDVQRSGPSTGIPTKTEQTDLAQALYGRNGECPIAVVAAHSPSHCFDAAFYAGKYAMEHMMPVILLTEGFLGNGSEPWKIPSMKDYPAIKPPIIDKCEGAFQPFARDPKSFARKWAFPGKAGLEHRVGGLEKNTAGVISSDPENHAKMVAERAEKVARLANYLPEQEVIGDKDADVLIVGWGGTFGHLYTALHELQDEGKKVALCHFDFINPLPKNTADIFARYKKILVCELNSGQFADYLRAKLPQFSYLQYNKVQGQPFIVKEIVDAVNAIL
;
A
#
# COMPACT_ATOMS: atom_id res chain seq x y z
N MET A 1 10.40 7.24 42.05
CA MET A 1 9.02 6.70 41.97
C MET A 1 9.03 5.52 41.02
N GLN A 2 8.32 4.43 41.33
CA GLN A 2 8.15 3.35 40.36
C GLN A 2 7.20 3.83 39.26
N HIS A 3 7.61 3.71 37.99
CA HIS A 3 6.71 3.94 36.85
C HIS A 3 5.55 2.97 36.92
N LYS A 4 4.34 3.44 36.65
CA LYS A 4 3.18 2.56 36.55
C LYS A 4 3.25 1.80 35.24
N VAL A 5 3.34 0.48 35.34
CA VAL A 5 3.27 -0.38 34.14
C VAL A 5 1.81 -0.57 33.77
N ILE A 6 1.46 -0.21 32.55
CA ILE A 6 0.14 -0.41 31.96
C ILE A 6 0.24 -1.62 31.03
N ASP A 7 -0.34 -2.75 31.45
CA ASP A 7 -0.56 -3.90 30.56
C ASP A 7 -1.73 -3.57 29.65
N THR A 8 -1.50 -3.56 28.34
CA THR A 8 -2.52 -3.30 27.34
C THR A 8 -2.46 -4.35 26.22
N GLN A 9 -3.59 -4.56 25.54
CA GLN A 9 -3.64 -5.46 24.39
C GLN A 9 -3.03 -4.83 23.16
N ASP A 10 -3.21 -3.52 23.00
CA ASP A 10 -2.70 -2.74 21.88
C ASP A 10 -2.33 -1.31 22.31
N VAL A 11 -1.59 -0.63 21.45
CA VAL A 11 -1.25 0.78 21.62
C VAL A 11 -0.88 1.40 20.28
N VAL A 12 -1.25 2.66 20.11
CA VAL A 12 -0.95 3.44 18.90
C VAL A 12 0.00 4.57 19.25
N ILE A 13 1.13 4.66 18.53
CA ILE A 13 2.08 5.76 18.65
C ILE A 13 2.19 6.52 17.32
N ARG A 14 2.22 7.85 17.38
CA ARG A 14 2.39 8.71 16.21
C ARG A 14 3.60 9.61 16.39
N PHE A 15 4.57 9.48 15.48
CA PHE A 15 5.77 10.31 15.39
C PHE A 15 5.53 11.41 14.36
N CYS A 16 5.79 12.67 14.67
CA CYS A 16 5.64 13.76 13.72
C CYS A 16 6.70 14.87 13.90
N GLY A 17 7.12 15.41 12.76
CA GLY A 17 8.16 16.45 12.67
C GLY A 17 8.28 16.93 11.22
N ASP A 18 9.24 17.78 10.93
CA ASP A 18 9.57 18.13 9.55
C ASP A 18 10.24 16.94 8.83
N SER A 19 10.22 16.95 7.51
CA SER A 19 10.81 15.86 6.70
C SER A 19 12.32 15.63 6.99
N GLY A 20 13.02 16.62 7.56
CA GLY A 20 14.41 16.54 8.01
C GLY A 20 14.63 15.97 9.41
N ASP A 21 13.58 15.85 10.23
CA ASP A 21 13.65 15.39 11.62
C ASP A 21 13.82 13.88 11.78
N GLY A 22 13.70 13.13 10.69
CA GLY A 22 13.94 11.67 10.67
C GLY A 22 12.80 10.84 11.25
N MET A 23 11.57 11.37 11.36
CA MET A 23 10.43 10.69 11.98
C MET A 23 9.99 9.44 11.22
N GLN A 24 10.15 9.40 9.90
CA GLN A 24 9.91 8.18 9.12
C GLN A 24 10.86 7.04 9.55
N LEU A 25 12.14 7.35 9.74
CA LEU A 25 13.12 6.36 10.22
C LEU A 25 12.83 5.93 11.65
N THR A 26 12.46 6.88 12.54
CA THR A 26 12.08 6.57 13.92
C THR A 26 10.91 5.62 13.99
N GLY A 27 9.84 5.90 13.24
CA GLY A 27 8.65 5.05 13.16
C GLY A 27 8.96 3.66 12.59
N THR A 28 9.74 3.59 11.50
CA THR A 28 10.17 2.31 10.90
C THR A 28 10.97 1.46 11.89
N LEU A 29 11.96 2.04 12.60
CA LEU A 29 12.77 1.30 13.57
C LEU A 29 11.95 0.85 14.77
N PHE A 30 10.99 1.67 15.20
CA PHE A 30 10.06 1.30 16.28
C PHE A 30 9.14 0.14 15.86
N ALA A 31 8.59 0.21 14.64
CA ALA A 31 7.75 -0.85 14.07
C ALA A 31 8.55 -2.17 13.91
N ASP A 32 9.74 -2.11 13.32
CA ASP A 32 10.60 -3.29 13.14
C ASP A 32 11.00 -3.93 14.47
N ALA A 33 11.37 -3.13 15.47
CA ALA A 33 11.71 -3.63 16.80
C ALA A 33 10.49 -4.30 17.47
N SER A 34 9.28 -3.75 17.28
CA SER A 34 8.04 -4.30 17.82
C SER A 34 7.64 -5.60 17.11
N ALA A 35 7.77 -5.68 15.79
CA ALA A 35 7.54 -6.90 15.03
C ALA A 35 8.52 -8.02 15.42
N LEU A 36 9.80 -7.70 15.64
CA LEU A 36 10.80 -8.65 16.10
C LEU A 36 10.60 -9.09 17.54
N TYR A 37 10.02 -8.24 18.37
CA TYR A 37 9.58 -8.62 19.73
C TYR A 37 8.40 -9.61 19.69
N GLY A 38 7.74 -9.75 18.54
CA GLY A 38 6.63 -10.67 18.29
C GLY A 38 5.25 -10.03 18.35
N ASN A 39 5.15 -8.71 18.27
CA ASN A 39 3.85 -8.05 18.17
C ASN A 39 3.31 -8.10 16.73
N GLU A 40 1.98 -8.13 16.60
CA GLU A 40 1.33 -7.69 15.38
C GLU A 40 1.46 -6.18 15.25
N ILE A 41 1.66 -5.70 14.03
CA ILE A 41 1.79 -4.27 13.77
C ILE A 41 1.05 -3.88 12.49
N SER A 42 0.60 -2.62 12.46
CA SER A 42 0.17 -1.95 11.23
C SER A 42 0.74 -0.53 11.23
N THR A 43 1.25 -0.08 10.08
CA THR A 43 1.91 1.23 9.98
C THR A 43 1.24 2.14 8.97
N PHE A 44 1.30 3.44 9.23
CA PHE A 44 0.88 4.48 8.31
C PHE A 44 1.94 5.58 8.20
N PRO A 45 2.85 5.47 7.21
CA PRO A 45 3.74 6.57 6.85
C PRO A 45 2.94 7.72 6.21
N ASP A 46 2.91 8.86 6.87
CA ASP A 46 2.20 10.06 6.41
C ASP A 46 3.24 11.10 5.94
N TYR A 47 3.48 11.14 4.63
CA TYR A 47 4.45 12.03 4.03
C TYR A 47 3.88 13.45 3.87
N PRO A 48 4.74 14.49 3.90
CA PRO A 48 4.31 15.87 3.71
C PRO A 48 3.64 16.05 2.36
N ALA A 49 2.63 16.91 2.30
CA ALA A 49 1.94 17.23 1.07
C ALA A 49 2.87 17.93 0.06
N GLU A 50 3.84 18.68 0.55
CA GLU A 50 4.83 19.42 -0.23
C GLU A 50 6.25 18.98 0.13
N ILE A 51 6.97 18.38 -0.84
CA ILE A 51 8.31 17.80 -0.62
C ILE A 51 9.36 18.86 -0.23
N ARG A 52 9.17 20.12 -0.63
CA ARG A 52 10.07 21.25 -0.37
C ARG A 52 9.39 22.39 0.38
N ALA A 53 8.45 22.06 1.25
CA ALA A 53 7.84 23.07 2.12
C ALA A 53 8.90 23.79 2.98
N PRO A 54 8.72 25.07 3.28
CA PRO A 54 9.59 25.76 4.22
C PRO A 54 9.58 25.08 5.60
N HIS A 55 10.74 24.98 6.22
CA HIS A 55 10.88 24.39 7.55
C HIS A 55 9.97 25.08 8.58
N GLY A 56 9.30 24.29 9.43
CA GLY A 56 8.41 24.78 10.46
C GLY A 56 7.01 25.17 9.96
N THR A 57 6.62 24.77 8.74
CA THR A 57 5.25 24.97 8.22
C THR A 57 4.44 23.67 8.26
N VAL A 58 3.13 23.78 8.42
CA VAL A 58 2.21 22.62 8.48
C VAL A 58 2.28 21.76 7.21
N SER A 59 2.48 22.36 6.04
CA SER A 59 2.60 21.64 4.76
C SER A 59 3.84 20.75 4.65
N GLY A 60 4.89 21.02 5.46
CA GLY A 60 6.14 20.26 5.51
C GLY A 60 6.17 19.15 6.57
N VAL A 61 5.09 18.99 7.32
CA VAL A 61 5.02 17.98 8.40
C VAL A 61 4.97 16.59 7.83
N SER A 62 5.88 15.74 8.31
CA SER A 62 5.93 14.30 8.09
C SER A 62 5.44 13.59 9.35
N GLY A 63 4.60 12.56 9.19
CA GLY A 63 4.10 11.72 10.26
C GLY A 63 4.38 10.25 10.02
N PHE A 64 4.44 9.46 11.09
CA PHE A 64 4.50 8.01 11.02
C PHE A 64 3.71 7.42 12.18
N GLN A 65 2.67 6.69 11.89
CA GLN A 65 1.85 6.04 12.90
C GLN A 65 2.13 4.54 12.94
N VAL A 66 2.24 4.00 14.14
CA VAL A 66 2.43 2.56 14.38
C VAL A 66 1.39 2.10 15.40
N HIS A 67 0.62 1.11 15.01
CA HIS A 67 -0.26 0.36 15.90
C HIS A 67 0.42 -0.96 16.21
N ILE A 68 0.60 -1.29 17.47
CA ILE A 68 1.17 -2.57 17.95
C ILE A 68 0.15 -3.28 18.82
N GLY A 69 0.02 -4.60 18.62
CA GLY A 69 -0.93 -5.42 19.35
C GLY A 69 -0.38 -6.78 19.79
N SER A 70 -0.99 -7.34 20.83
CA SER A 70 -0.82 -8.72 21.29
C SER A 70 -1.80 -9.69 20.63
N GLY A 71 -2.73 -9.19 19.86
CA GLY A 71 -3.67 -9.87 18.99
C GLY A 71 -3.60 -9.32 17.58
N GLU A 72 -4.58 -9.62 16.76
CA GLU A 72 -4.67 -9.19 15.37
C GLU A 72 -4.77 -7.65 15.25
N VAL A 73 -3.97 -7.06 14.36
CA VAL A 73 -3.91 -5.62 14.10
C VAL A 73 -4.10 -5.38 12.60
N ASN A 74 -5.27 -4.88 12.22
CA ASN A 74 -5.63 -4.70 10.80
C ASN A 74 -5.60 -3.25 10.34
N THR A 75 -5.44 -2.29 11.27
CA THR A 75 -5.40 -0.85 10.97
C THR A 75 -4.28 -0.15 11.73
N PRO A 76 -3.80 1.00 11.25
CA PRO A 76 -2.81 1.79 11.99
C PRO A 76 -3.39 2.48 13.24
N GLY A 77 -4.67 2.24 13.56
CA GLY A 77 -5.42 2.84 14.67
C GLY A 77 -6.01 4.20 14.31
N ASP A 78 -7.17 4.52 14.88
CA ASP A 78 -7.88 5.77 14.63
C ASP A 78 -7.21 6.95 15.34
N PHE A 79 -6.87 6.77 16.61
CA PHE A 79 -6.28 7.79 17.48
C PHE A 79 -5.07 7.22 18.24
N CYS A 80 -4.05 8.05 18.46
CA CYS A 80 -2.83 7.60 19.13
C CYS A 80 -2.89 7.79 20.65
N ASP A 81 -2.27 6.82 21.35
CA ASP A 81 -2.03 6.84 22.80
C ASP A 81 -0.79 7.68 23.15
N VAL A 82 0.17 7.75 22.22
CA VAL A 82 1.37 8.56 22.35
C VAL A 82 1.58 9.38 21.08
N LEU A 83 1.70 10.69 21.23
CA LEU A 83 2.05 11.62 20.16
C LEU A 83 3.43 12.21 20.43
N VAL A 84 4.34 12.09 19.47
CA VAL A 84 5.65 12.72 19.50
C VAL A 84 5.66 13.87 18.51
N ALA A 85 5.84 15.11 18.98
CA ALA A 85 5.85 16.31 18.16
C ALA A 85 7.21 17.03 18.27
N MET A 86 7.98 16.98 17.19
CA MET A 86 9.34 17.53 17.14
C MET A 86 9.39 19.04 16.90
N ASN A 87 8.25 19.70 16.63
CA ASN A 87 8.15 21.14 16.44
C ASN A 87 6.67 21.60 16.50
N PRO A 88 6.40 22.93 16.57
CA PRO A 88 5.04 23.47 16.69
C PRO A 88 4.13 23.10 15.50
N ALA A 89 4.65 23.07 14.27
CA ALA A 89 3.88 22.72 13.09
C ALA A 89 3.43 21.24 13.14
N ALA A 90 4.30 20.35 13.59
CA ALA A 90 4.01 18.94 13.79
C ALA A 90 2.91 18.74 14.85
N LEU A 91 2.98 19.47 15.97
CA LEU A 91 1.95 19.45 17.00
C LEU A 91 0.59 19.92 16.44
N ARG A 92 0.57 21.08 15.74
CA ARG A 92 -0.64 21.64 15.15
C ARG A 92 -1.33 20.69 14.17
N ALA A 93 -0.55 20.05 13.32
CA ALA A 93 -1.07 19.13 12.30
C ALA A 93 -1.65 17.83 12.91
N ASN A 94 -1.13 17.40 14.07
CA ASN A 94 -1.38 16.06 14.59
C ASN A 94 -2.09 15.98 15.93
N ALA A 95 -2.25 17.08 16.67
CA ALA A 95 -2.90 17.07 18.00
C ALA A 95 -4.31 16.46 17.99
N LYS A 96 -5.06 16.63 16.90
CA LYS A 96 -6.40 16.08 16.70
C LYS A 96 -6.46 14.55 16.70
N TRP A 97 -5.33 13.89 16.43
CA TRP A 97 -5.21 12.43 16.39
C TRP A 97 -4.84 11.82 17.75
N ALA A 98 -4.53 12.65 18.76
CA ALA A 98 -4.21 12.20 20.11
C ALA A 98 -5.49 11.96 20.92
N LYS A 99 -5.59 10.78 21.54
CA LYS A 99 -6.68 10.45 22.48
C LYS A 99 -6.74 11.49 23.63
N PRO A 100 -7.87 11.68 24.28
CA PRO A 100 -7.95 12.54 25.48
C PRO A 100 -6.98 12.11 26.59
N THR A 101 -6.67 10.82 26.68
CA THR A 101 -5.74 10.23 27.66
C THR A 101 -4.29 10.11 27.16
N ALA A 102 -4.00 10.65 25.97
CA ALA A 102 -2.70 10.46 25.32
C ALA A 102 -1.57 11.13 26.08
N THR A 103 -0.38 10.54 25.98
CA THR A 103 0.88 11.20 26.32
C THR A 103 1.41 11.95 25.09
N VAL A 104 1.76 13.22 25.26
CA VAL A 104 2.32 14.07 24.19
C VAL A 104 3.74 14.46 24.54
N ILE A 105 4.73 14.07 23.73
CA ILE A 105 6.15 14.40 23.89
C ILE A 105 6.47 15.57 22.96
N ILE A 106 7.06 16.64 23.53
CA ILE A 106 7.38 17.87 22.81
C ILE A 106 8.89 18.15 22.94
N ASP A 107 9.59 18.40 21.81
CA ASP A 107 10.98 18.92 21.80
C ASP A 107 10.95 20.43 22.08
N THR A 108 11.15 20.82 23.34
CA THR A 108 11.06 22.22 23.78
C THR A 108 12.05 23.15 23.09
N ASP A 109 13.17 22.63 22.60
CA ASP A 109 14.21 23.44 21.94
C ASP A 109 13.74 24.03 20.59
N THR A 110 12.61 23.56 20.06
CA THR A 110 12.06 23.99 18.77
C THR A 110 10.77 24.82 18.92
N PHE A 111 10.30 25.05 20.16
CA PHE A 111 9.08 25.84 20.43
C PHE A 111 9.41 27.31 20.74
N ASP A 112 10.26 27.91 19.90
CA ASP A 112 10.52 29.35 19.97
C ASP A 112 9.39 30.17 19.31
N GLU A 113 9.34 31.48 19.63
CA GLU A 113 8.30 32.40 19.16
C GLU A 113 8.21 32.44 17.61
N ALA A 114 9.35 32.36 16.91
CA ALA A 114 9.39 32.46 15.46
C ALA A 114 8.78 31.20 14.80
N LEU A 115 9.07 30.02 15.32
CA LEU A 115 8.53 28.75 14.82
C LEU A 115 7.06 28.57 15.21
N ILE A 116 6.64 29.01 16.41
CA ILE A 116 5.23 29.02 16.84
C ILE A 116 4.40 29.88 15.88
N LYS A 117 4.85 31.13 15.62
CA LYS A 117 4.17 32.03 14.68
C LYS A 117 4.16 31.47 13.24
N ARG A 118 5.27 30.87 12.79
CA ARG A 118 5.36 30.24 11.45
C ARG A 118 4.40 29.07 11.30
N ALA A 119 4.20 28.30 12.34
CA ALA A 119 3.20 27.23 12.37
C ALA A 119 1.75 27.73 12.38
N GLY A 120 1.54 29.06 12.49
CA GLY A 120 0.23 29.70 12.37
C GLY A 120 -0.56 29.77 13.70
N TYR A 121 0.11 29.65 14.85
CA TYR A 121 -0.52 29.88 16.14
C TYR A 121 -0.80 31.35 16.37
N ALA A 122 -1.93 31.64 17.01
CA ALA A 122 -2.32 32.99 17.41
C ALA A 122 -1.66 33.42 18.73
N THR A 123 -1.35 32.43 19.59
CA THR A 123 -0.71 32.64 20.89
C THR A 123 0.68 32.00 20.95
N LEU A 124 1.45 32.29 22.01
CA LEU A 124 2.73 31.64 22.28
C LEU A 124 2.60 30.36 23.12
N ASP A 125 1.37 29.96 23.39
CA ASP A 125 1.06 28.69 24.07
C ASP A 125 0.28 27.75 23.16
N PRO A 126 1.00 26.94 22.36
CA PRO A 126 0.40 25.96 21.46
C PRO A 126 -0.49 24.92 22.16
N VAL A 127 -0.16 24.54 23.39
CA VAL A 127 -0.89 23.51 24.14
C VAL A 127 -2.28 23.98 24.50
N THR A 128 -2.38 25.17 25.09
CA THR A 128 -3.66 25.80 25.42
C THR A 128 -4.46 26.17 24.18
N GLU A 129 -3.82 26.69 23.12
CA GLU A 129 -4.52 27.03 21.87
C GLU A 129 -5.17 25.81 21.20
N LEU A 130 -4.57 24.64 21.34
CA LEU A 130 -5.10 23.38 20.79
C LEU A 130 -6.07 22.65 21.73
N GLY A 131 -6.27 23.13 22.97
CA GLY A 131 -7.14 22.49 23.96
C GLY A 131 -6.65 21.10 24.36
N ILE A 132 -5.34 20.94 24.55
CA ILE A 132 -4.72 19.65 24.90
C ILE A 132 -4.01 19.67 26.26
N GLU A 133 -4.24 20.69 27.07
CA GLU A 133 -3.65 20.88 28.40
C GLU A 133 -4.01 19.77 29.39
N ASP A 134 -5.14 19.12 29.22
CA ASP A 134 -5.58 17.99 30.07
C ASP A 134 -4.83 16.69 29.77
N ARG A 135 -4.04 16.64 28.69
CA ARG A 135 -3.23 15.49 28.33
C ARG A 135 -1.94 15.45 29.13
N ASN A 136 -1.32 14.28 29.20
CA ASN A 136 0.00 14.15 29.82
C ASN A 136 1.08 14.71 28.89
N ILE A 137 1.48 15.98 29.07
CA ILE A 137 2.48 16.65 28.24
C ILE A 137 3.88 16.45 28.85
N ILE A 138 4.78 15.85 28.07
CA ILE A 138 6.20 15.67 28.42
C ILE A 138 7.02 16.71 27.65
N TYR A 139 7.50 17.71 28.37
CA TYR A 139 8.41 18.74 27.85
C TYR A 139 9.84 18.25 27.97
N SER A 140 10.51 17.99 26.84
CA SER A 140 11.88 17.48 26.80
C SER A 140 12.75 18.32 25.88
N PRO A 141 13.91 18.81 26.32
CA PRO A 141 14.86 19.55 25.48
C PRO A 141 15.70 18.57 24.64
N ILE A 142 15.05 17.84 23.72
CA ILE A 142 15.61 16.71 22.98
C ILE A 142 16.84 17.12 22.16
N THR A 143 16.76 18.27 21.50
CA THR A 143 17.86 18.79 20.67
C THR A 143 19.09 19.17 21.53
N THR A 144 18.88 19.82 22.67
CA THR A 144 19.96 20.17 23.64
C THR A 144 20.58 18.89 24.20
N LEU A 145 19.78 17.94 24.67
CA LEU A 145 20.28 16.68 25.23
C LEU A 145 21.06 15.85 24.17
N THR A 146 20.63 15.88 22.92
CA THR A 146 21.39 15.25 21.82
C THR A 146 22.73 15.90 21.61
N LYS A 147 22.82 17.25 21.68
CA LYS A 147 24.10 17.98 21.58
C LYS A 147 25.05 17.65 22.76
N GLU A 148 24.51 17.61 23.97
CA GLU A 148 25.28 17.21 25.16
C GLU A 148 25.80 15.77 25.07
N SER A 149 24.96 14.85 24.60
CA SER A 149 25.32 13.46 24.37
C SER A 149 26.55 13.30 23.45
N LEU A 150 26.67 14.16 22.44
CA LEU A 150 27.71 14.07 21.40
C LEU A 150 28.73 15.20 21.43
N LYS A 151 28.81 15.99 22.52
CA LYS A 151 29.75 17.16 22.62
C LYS A 151 31.20 16.80 22.37
N ASP A 152 31.62 15.61 22.80
CA ASP A 152 33.01 15.14 22.68
C ASP A 152 33.21 14.20 21.46
N SER A 153 32.24 14.09 20.56
CA SER A 153 32.30 13.17 19.42
C SER A 153 33.14 13.63 18.24
N GLY A 154 33.55 14.92 18.23
CA GLY A 154 34.23 15.52 17.09
C GLY A 154 33.37 15.73 15.83
N MET A 155 32.08 15.47 15.90
CA MET A 155 31.13 15.68 14.79
C MET A 155 30.75 17.15 14.64
N ASP A 156 30.43 17.57 13.41
CA ASP A 156 29.86 18.89 13.16
C ASP A 156 28.45 19.05 13.76
N GLN A 157 28.07 20.28 14.07
CA GLN A 157 26.78 20.57 14.75
C GLN A 157 25.56 20.11 13.96
N LYS A 158 25.60 20.16 12.61
CA LYS A 158 24.48 19.70 11.77
C LYS A 158 24.36 18.19 11.81
N ALA A 159 25.49 17.48 11.83
CA ALA A 159 25.48 16.01 11.95
C ALA A 159 25.00 15.57 13.33
N ILE A 160 25.37 16.28 14.40
CA ILE A 160 24.87 16.02 15.76
C ILE A 160 23.38 16.18 15.84
N VAL A 161 22.83 17.31 15.38
CA VAL A 161 21.37 17.55 15.43
C VAL A 161 20.57 16.52 14.63
N ARG A 162 21.14 15.96 13.56
CA ARG A 162 20.48 14.86 12.81
C ARG A 162 20.30 13.57 13.61
N CYS A 163 21.01 13.41 14.73
CA CYS A 163 20.85 12.23 15.59
C CYS A 163 19.70 12.37 16.60
N LYS A 164 19.01 13.51 16.68
CA LYS A 164 17.92 13.74 17.65
C LYS A 164 16.76 12.75 17.55
N ASN A 165 16.53 12.20 16.35
CA ASN A 165 15.55 11.15 16.13
C ASN A 165 15.90 9.85 16.90
N MET A 166 17.18 9.53 17.11
CA MET A 166 17.60 8.39 17.92
C MET A 166 17.35 8.66 19.40
N PHE A 167 17.50 9.90 19.88
CA PHE A 167 17.16 10.25 21.25
C PHE A 167 15.66 10.01 21.52
N THR A 168 14.82 10.52 20.64
CA THR A 168 13.37 10.32 20.68
C THR A 168 12.99 8.84 20.65
N LEU A 169 13.63 8.07 19.76
CA LEU A 169 13.43 6.61 19.67
C LEU A 169 13.81 5.92 20.99
N GLY A 170 14.91 6.32 21.61
CA GLY A 170 15.35 5.81 22.92
C GLY A 170 14.29 6.04 24.01
N MET A 171 13.74 7.25 24.08
CA MET A 171 12.63 7.55 25.02
C MET A 171 11.44 6.62 24.80
N CYS A 172 11.04 6.43 23.55
CA CYS A 172 9.92 5.54 23.22
C CYS A 172 10.25 4.07 23.53
N PHE A 173 11.49 3.62 23.31
CA PHE A 173 11.90 2.26 23.65
C PHE A 173 11.79 1.99 25.16
N PHE A 174 12.13 2.96 25.99
CA PHE A 174 11.89 2.87 27.42
C PHE A 174 10.38 2.78 27.74
N MET A 175 9.59 3.69 27.17
CA MET A 175 8.13 3.75 27.42
C MET A 175 7.41 2.44 27.04
N PHE A 176 7.88 1.77 26.00
CA PHE A 176 7.26 0.54 25.45
C PHE A 176 8.05 -0.72 25.76
N ASN A 177 9.04 -0.64 26.66
CA ASN A 177 9.89 -1.76 27.10
C ASN A 177 10.48 -2.54 25.89
N ARG A 178 11.09 -1.80 24.94
CA ARG A 178 11.72 -2.37 23.74
C ARG A 178 13.23 -2.53 23.91
N PRO A 179 13.81 -3.67 23.48
CA PRO A 179 15.25 -3.89 23.52
C PRO A 179 15.98 -3.03 22.47
N LEU A 180 17.19 -2.56 22.79
CA LEU A 180 17.97 -1.67 21.92
C LEU A 180 18.79 -2.43 20.87
N GLU A 181 19.10 -3.71 21.11
CA GLU A 181 20.06 -4.54 20.38
C GLU A 181 19.74 -4.62 18.90
N TYR A 182 18.47 -4.72 18.58
CA TYR A 182 18.01 -4.77 17.18
C TYR A 182 18.37 -3.48 16.43
N THR A 183 18.09 -2.33 17.04
CA THR A 183 18.41 -1.04 16.42
C THR A 183 19.92 -0.84 16.31
N TYR A 184 20.71 -1.34 17.26
CA TYR A 184 22.16 -1.36 17.15
C TYR A 184 22.64 -2.13 15.93
N ALA A 185 22.15 -3.35 15.74
CA ALA A 185 22.48 -4.16 14.56
C ALA A 185 22.05 -3.50 13.24
N TYR A 186 20.88 -2.87 13.23
CA TYR A 186 20.42 -2.10 12.07
C TYR A 186 21.35 -0.93 11.74
N LEU A 187 21.77 -0.14 12.75
CA LEU A 187 22.69 0.99 12.58
C LEU A 187 24.05 0.54 12.02
N GLU A 188 24.59 -0.57 12.51
CA GLU A 188 25.81 -1.19 11.99
C GLU A 188 25.70 -1.54 10.50
N LYS A 189 24.60 -2.19 10.13
CA LYS A 189 24.33 -2.56 8.73
C LYS A 189 24.15 -1.33 7.85
N LYS A 190 23.32 -0.38 8.27
CA LYS A 190 22.97 0.84 7.50
C LYS A 190 24.19 1.73 7.28
N PHE A 191 24.98 1.94 8.32
CA PHE A 191 26.13 2.82 8.26
C PHE A 191 27.46 2.10 7.99
N LYS A 192 27.42 0.85 7.49
CA LYS A 192 28.64 0.09 7.13
C LYS A 192 29.61 0.88 6.26
N LYS A 193 29.10 1.74 5.35
CA LYS A 193 29.94 2.62 4.48
C LYS A 193 30.33 3.94 5.14
N LYS A 194 29.81 4.25 6.34
CA LYS A 194 30.09 5.48 7.11
C LYS A 194 30.19 5.12 8.59
N PRO A 195 31.20 4.33 9.00
CA PRO A 195 31.24 3.74 10.34
C PRO A 195 31.32 4.79 11.46
N ALA A 196 31.85 5.98 11.19
CA ALA A 196 31.87 7.10 12.14
C ALA A 196 30.48 7.55 12.64
N LEU A 197 29.41 7.16 11.96
CA LEU A 197 28.01 7.46 12.37
C LEU A 197 27.41 6.39 13.28
N ILE A 198 28.02 5.21 13.42
CA ILE A 198 27.44 4.09 14.15
C ILE A 198 27.38 4.39 15.64
N GLU A 199 28.54 4.58 16.27
CA GLU A 199 28.61 4.77 17.72
C GLU A 199 27.91 6.05 18.22
N PRO A 200 27.97 7.21 17.51
CA PRO A 200 27.18 8.37 17.88
C PRO A 200 25.65 8.08 17.93
N ASN A 201 25.10 7.41 16.91
CA ASN A 201 23.67 7.08 16.90
C ASN A 201 23.30 6.09 18.00
N LYS A 202 24.12 5.07 18.27
CA LYS A 202 23.91 4.13 19.39
C LYS A 202 23.92 4.86 20.73
N LYS A 203 24.91 5.74 20.93
CA LYS A 203 25.02 6.52 22.16
C LYS A 203 23.80 7.39 22.41
N VAL A 204 23.36 8.13 21.40
CA VAL A 204 22.17 8.99 21.50
C VAL A 204 20.91 8.19 21.78
N LEU A 205 20.76 7.02 21.15
CA LEU A 205 19.64 6.10 21.43
C LEU A 205 19.65 5.64 22.90
N PHE A 206 20.80 5.24 23.41
CA PHE A 206 20.97 4.80 24.79
C PHE A 206 20.72 5.95 25.78
N ASP A 207 21.25 7.14 25.49
CA ASP A 207 21.07 8.32 26.35
C ASP A 207 19.58 8.75 26.40
N GLY A 208 18.85 8.65 25.29
CA GLY A 208 17.39 8.89 25.25
C GLY A 208 16.62 7.87 26.09
N PHE A 209 17.01 6.59 26.05
CA PHE A 209 16.44 5.56 26.89
C PHE A 209 16.67 5.83 28.40
N ASN A 210 17.90 6.15 28.77
CA ASN A 210 18.24 6.48 30.15
C ASN A 210 17.60 7.78 30.64
N TYR A 211 17.51 8.79 29.77
CA TYR A 211 16.79 10.01 30.11
C TYR A 211 15.34 9.72 30.48
N ALA A 212 14.64 8.97 29.63
CA ALA A 212 13.26 8.59 29.86
C ALA A 212 13.08 7.80 31.17
N SER A 213 14.02 6.93 31.53
CA SER A 213 13.98 6.16 32.77
C SER A 213 14.20 7.00 34.02
N ASN A 214 14.85 8.16 33.88
CA ASN A 214 15.25 9.01 35.02
C ASN A 214 14.32 10.22 35.21
N ILE A 215 13.54 10.63 34.19
CA ILE A 215 12.62 11.75 34.33
C ILE A 215 11.32 11.35 35.02
N GLN A 216 10.86 12.15 35.97
CA GLN A 216 9.61 11.90 36.69
C GLN A 216 8.36 12.16 35.84
N ALA A 217 8.51 12.83 34.70
CA ALA A 217 7.40 13.18 33.80
C ALA A 217 6.84 11.95 33.05
N ILE A 218 7.60 10.86 32.88
CA ILE A 218 7.09 9.61 32.34
C ILE A 218 6.45 8.80 33.47
N ALA A 219 5.18 9.06 33.70
CA ALA A 219 4.43 8.39 34.76
C ALA A 219 4.09 6.91 34.39
N ASN A 220 3.92 6.63 33.11
CA ASN A 220 3.44 5.34 32.61
C ASN A 220 4.42 4.72 31.62
N THR A 221 4.62 3.41 31.74
CA THR A 221 5.22 2.56 30.71
C THR A 221 4.19 1.55 30.23
N TYR A 222 4.29 1.16 28.96
CA TYR A 222 3.33 0.24 28.34
C TYR A 222 3.96 -1.11 28.08
N THR A 223 3.24 -2.17 28.41
CA THR A 223 3.62 -3.54 28.06
C THR A 223 2.56 -4.13 27.13
N VAL A 224 2.95 -4.38 25.89
CA VAL A 224 2.17 -5.14 24.92
C VAL A 224 2.86 -6.47 24.71
N LYS A 225 2.18 -7.56 25.11
CA LYS A 225 2.73 -8.91 25.01
C LYS A 225 2.89 -9.34 23.55
N PRO A 226 3.81 -10.28 23.25
CA PRO A 226 3.87 -10.90 21.93
C PRO A 226 2.53 -11.50 21.53
N ALA A 227 2.17 -11.38 20.25
CA ALA A 227 1.00 -12.01 19.67
C ALA A 227 1.20 -13.53 19.52
N LYS A 228 0.11 -14.28 19.49
CA LYS A 228 0.15 -15.70 19.16
C LYS A 228 0.26 -15.86 17.64
N GLN A 229 1.48 -15.98 17.15
CA GLN A 229 1.74 -16.19 15.73
C GLN A 229 1.91 -17.67 15.40
N GLU A 230 1.53 -18.05 14.18
CA GLU A 230 1.86 -19.37 13.65
C GLU A 230 3.38 -19.54 13.51
N LYS A 231 3.85 -20.78 13.63
CA LYS A 231 5.28 -21.06 13.40
C LYS A 231 5.68 -20.74 11.96
N GLY A 232 6.77 -20.03 11.78
CA GLY A 232 7.26 -19.66 10.45
C GLY A 232 8.40 -18.66 10.50
N VAL A 233 8.83 -18.22 9.33
CA VAL A 233 9.76 -17.11 9.17
C VAL A 233 8.95 -15.88 8.79
N TYR A 234 9.09 -14.83 9.56
CA TYR A 234 8.36 -13.58 9.37
C TYR A 234 9.28 -12.43 8.94
N ARG A 235 8.71 -11.52 8.25
CA ARG A 235 9.33 -10.24 7.89
C ARG A 235 8.29 -9.14 8.03
N ASN A 236 8.68 -7.98 8.55
CA ASN A 236 7.91 -6.77 8.35
C ASN A 236 8.08 -6.32 6.89
N ILE A 237 6.98 -6.24 6.13
CA ILE A 237 7.02 -5.98 4.69
C ILE A 237 6.10 -4.82 4.33
N SER A 238 6.57 -3.92 3.45
CA SER A 238 5.70 -2.89 2.86
C SER A 238 5.01 -3.42 1.61
N GLY A 239 3.84 -2.84 1.28
CA GLY A 239 3.08 -3.28 0.11
C GLY A 239 3.83 -3.13 -1.21
N ASN A 240 4.62 -2.06 -1.39
CA ASN A 240 5.45 -1.90 -2.58
C ASN A 240 6.52 -3.00 -2.69
N GLN A 241 7.14 -3.38 -1.58
CA GLN A 241 8.11 -4.49 -1.56
C GLN A 241 7.42 -5.83 -1.81
N ALA A 242 6.27 -6.07 -1.19
CA ALA A 242 5.46 -7.27 -1.40
C ALA A 242 5.02 -7.39 -2.87
N THR A 243 4.56 -6.30 -3.48
CA THR A 243 4.24 -6.25 -4.92
C THR A 243 5.42 -6.67 -5.78
N ALA A 244 6.61 -6.09 -5.56
CA ALA A 244 7.81 -6.45 -6.32
C ALA A 244 8.16 -7.94 -6.18
N TRP A 245 8.07 -8.49 -4.98
CA TRP A 245 8.36 -9.90 -4.72
C TRP A 245 7.31 -10.84 -5.31
N GLY A 246 6.03 -10.48 -5.29
CA GLY A 246 4.97 -11.23 -5.96
C GLY A 246 5.17 -11.32 -7.47
N LEU A 247 5.60 -10.22 -8.10
CA LEU A 247 5.97 -10.20 -9.52
C LEU A 247 7.18 -11.10 -9.82
N ILE A 248 8.22 -11.09 -8.97
CA ILE A 248 9.37 -11.99 -9.10
C ILE A 248 8.94 -13.45 -8.94
N ALA A 249 8.08 -13.75 -7.98
CA ALA A 249 7.52 -15.09 -7.79
C ALA A 249 6.73 -15.59 -8.99
N ALA A 250 5.92 -14.72 -9.63
CA ALA A 250 5.21 -15.03 -10.86
C ALA A 250 6.17 -15.30 -12.03
N SER A 251 7.24 -14.53 -12.14
CA SER A 251 8.32 -14.76 -13.12
C SER A 251 8.95 -16.15 -12.96
N GLU A 252 9.31 -16.51 -11.73
CA GLU A 252 9.90 -17.81 -11.42
C GLU A 252 8.93 -18.96 -11.73
N LYS A 253 7.67 -18.85 -11.31
CA LYS A 253 6.64 -19.89 -11.53
C LYS A 253 6.23 -20.07 -12.99
N SER A 254 6.42 -19.06 -13.82
CA SER A 254 6.16 -19.11 -15.27
C SER A 254 7.37 -19.51 -16.09
N GLY A 255 8.58 -19.44 -15.51
CA GLY A 255 9.83 -19.56 -16.24
C GLY A 255 10.06 -18.44 -17.25
N ARG A 256 9.39 -17.29 -17.12
CA ARG A 256 9.54 -16.13 -18.01
C ARG A 256 10.34 -15.03 -17.30
N PRO A 257 11.43 -14.53 -17.93
CA PRO A 257 12.21 -13.45 -17.33
C PRO A 257 11.33 -12.22 -17.09
N LEU A 258 11.43 -11.62 -15.90
CA LEU A 258 10.71 -10.39 -15.57
C LEU A 258 11.37 -9.18 -16.24
N PHE A 259 10.57 -8.38 -16.94
CA PHE A 259 10.96 -7.07 -17.45
C PHE A 259 10.02 -6.00 -16.91
N CYS A 260 10.55 -5.01 -16.23
CA CYS A 260 9.80 -3.84 -15.76
C CYS A 260 10.26 -2.58 -16.51
N GLY A 261 9.41 -2.06 -17.41
CA GLY A 261 9.59 -0.76 -18.07
C GLY A 261 8.72 0.28 -17.41
N SER A 262 9.33 1.29 -16.75
CA SER A 262 8.59 2.24 -15.95
C SER A 262 9.24 3.61 -15.90
N TYR A 263 8.49 4.59 -15.40
CA TYR A 263 8.94 5.94 -15.08
C TYR A 263 8.66 6.23 -13.59
N PRO A 264 9.59 6.87 -12.86
CA PRO A 264 9.42 7.13 -11.45
C PRO A 264 8.25 8.08 -11.14
N ILE A 265 7.36 7.66 -10.27
CA ILE A 265 6.23 8.45 -9.79
C ILE A 265 5.86 8.04 -8.36
N THR A 266 5.63 9.02 -7.47
CA THR A 266 5.13 8.76 -6.12
C THR A 266 3.67 8.28 -6.19
N PRO A 267 3.32 7.16 -5.47
CA PRO A 267 4.15 6.36 -4.56
C PRO A 267 4.70 5.05 -5.17
N ALA A 268 4.64 4.85 -6.49
CA ALA A 268 4.98 3.59 -7.17
C ALA A 268 6.48 3.35 -7.35
N THR A 269 7.33 4.38 -7.23
CA THR A 269 8.78 4.29 -7.51
C THR A 269 9.48 3.19 -6.72
N ALA A 270 9.07 2.95 -5.47
CA ALA A 270 9.68 1.95 -4.61
C ALA A 270 9.58 0.51 -5.18
N ILE A 271 8.57 0.20 -6.01
CA ILE A 271 8.46 -1.10 -6.69
C ILE A 271 9.58 -1.25 -7.72
N LEU A 272 9.82 -0.21 -8.54
CA LEU A 272 10.91 -0.22 -9.53
C LEU A 272 12.28 -0.32 -8.86
N GLU A 273 12.50 0.40 -7.76
CA GLU A 273 13.73 0.36 -6.99
C GLU A 273 13.98 -1.02 -6.39
N GLU A 274 12.95 -1.64 -5.79
CA GLU A 274 13.05 -3.01 -5.25
C GLU A 274 13.33 -4.03 -6.35
N LEU A 275 12.66 -3.96 -7.50
CA LEU A 275 12.95 -4.84 -8.64
C LEU A 275 14.38 -4.67 -9.15
N ALA A 276 14.92 -3.44 -9.16
CA ALA A 276 16.24 -3.15 -9.70
C ALA A 276 17.40 -3.77 -8.90
N ILE A 277 17.20 -4.07 -7.61
CA ILE A 277 18.23 -4.74 -6.79
C ILE A 277 18.28 -6.26 -7.02
N HIS A 278 17.25 -6.87 -7.62
CA HIS A 278 17.13 -8.32 -7.84
C HIS A 278 17.64 -8.81 -9.22
N LYS A 279 18.66 -8.15 -9.78
CA LYS A 279 19.28 -8.54 -11.06
C LYS A 279 19.80 -9.97 -11.08
N ASN A 280 20.25 -10.47 -9.94
CA ASN A 280 20.71 -11.84 -9.75
C ASN A 280 19.61 -12.91 -9.98
N LEU A 281 18.33 -12.53 -9.89
CA LEU A 281 17.17 -13.37 -10.20
C LEU A 281 16.70 -13.21 -11.67
N GLY A 282 17.49 -12.59 -12.52
CA GLY A 282 17.14 -12.37 -13.93
C GLY A 282 16.18 -11.23 -14.19
N VAL A 283 15.88 -10.41 -13.17
CA VAL A 283 15.02 -9.23 -13.29
C VAL A 283 15.70 -8.16 -14.12
N LYS A 284 14.99 -7.66 -15.13
CA LYS A 284 15.43 -6.56 -16.00
C LYS A 284 14.54 -5.34 -15.72
N THR A 285 15.16 -4.20 -15.46
CA THR A 285 14.45 -2.94 -15.24
C THR A 285 14.95 -1.89 -16.22
N LEU A 286 14.01 -1.10 -16.75
CA LEU A 286 14.29 0.07 -17.57
C LEU A 286 13.53 1.27 -16.98
N GLN A 287 14.27 2.29 -16.60
CA GLN A 287 13.69 3.60 -16.33
C GLN A 287 13.64 4.38 -17.64
N ALA A 288 12.43 4.65 -18.11
CA ALA A 288 12.17 5.40 -19.33
C ALA A 288 12.13 6.92 -19.06
N GLU A 289 12.07 7.72 -20.13
CA GLU A 289 11.95 9.17 -20.05
C GLU A 289 10.55 9.67 -19.63
N ASP A 290 9.50 8.85 -19.86
CA ASP A 290 8.12 9.12 -19.48
C ASP A 290 7.30 7.82 -19.33
N GLU A 291 6.04 7.96 -18.96
CA GLU A 291 5.12 6.85 -18.74
C GLU A 291 4.78 6.09 -20.04
N ILE A 292 4.68 6.80 -21.17
CA ILE A 292 4.35 6.21 -22.48
C ILE A 292 5.49 5.32 -22.93
N ALA A 293 6.73 5.82 -22.90
CA ALA A 293 7.92 5.03 -23.21
C ALA A 293 8.05 3.82 -22.27
N GLY A 294 7.76 4.00 -20.97
CA GLY A 294 7.79 2.93 -20.00
C GLY A 294 6.90 1.74 -20.36
N ILE A 295 5.62 1.98 -20.63
CA ILE A 295 4.69 0.90 -21.01
C ILE A 295 4.99 0.33 -22.40
N CYS A 296 5.39 1.15 -23.37
CA CYS A 296 5.72 0.67 -24.72
C CYS A 296 6.93 -0.28 -24.71
N THR A 297 7.95 -0.01 -23.87
CA THR A 297 9.08 -0.95 -23.71
C THR A 297 8.64 -2.26 -23.06
N ALA A 298 7.70 -2.22 -22.10
CA ALA A 298 7.14 -3.42 -21.50
C ALA A 298 6.33 -4.25 -22.52
N ILE A 299 5.53 -3.61 -23.39
CA ILE A 299 4.80 -4.30 -24.47
C ILE A 299 5.79 -4.98 -25.43
N GLY A 300 6.88 -4.31 -25.81
CA GLY A 300 7.96 -4.89 -26.62
C GLY A 300 8.61 -6.10 -25.96
N ALA A 301 8.84 -6.04 -24.65
CA ALA A 301 9.36 -7.14 -23.86
C ALA A 301 8.37 -8.34 -23.80
N ALA A 302 7.06 -8.08 -23.67
CA ALA A 302 6.01 -9.10 -23.74
C ALA A 302 6.01 -9.79 -25.11
N TYR A 303 6.11 -9.04 -26.20
CA TYR A 303 6.24 -9.60 -27.54
C TYR A 303 7.46 -10.53 -27.67
N ALA A 304 8.58 -10.15 -27.05
CA ALA A 304 9.81 -10.95 -27.02
C ALA A 304 9.78 -12.14 -26.03
N GLY A 305 8.66 -12.41 -25.35
CA GLY A 305 8.49 -13.58 -24.49
C GLY A 305 8.89 -13.36 -23.02
N ASN A 306 9.00 -12.12 -22.56
CA ASN A 306 9.23 -11.82 -21.14
C ASN A 306 7.88 -11.64 -20.42
N PHE A 307 7.88 -11.89 -19.10
CA PHE A 307 6.83 -11.41 -18.24
C PHE A 307 6.99 -9.89 -18.08
N ALA A 308 6.09 -9.13 -18.67
CA ALA A 308 6.20 -7.68 -18.76
C ALA A 308 5.37 -6.97 -17.69
N VAL A 309 5.96 -5.94 -17.09
CA VAL A 309 5.38 -5.14 -16.03
C VAL A 309 5.66 -3.66 -16.27
N THR A 310 4.72 -2.81 -15.90
CA THR A 310 4.90 -1.37 -15.78
C THR A 310 4.25 -0.90 -14.48
N THR A 311 4.83 0.08 -13.80
CA THR A 311 4.31 0.63 -12.55
C THR A 311 3.98 2.10 -12.72
N THR A 312 2.94 2.59 -12.05
CA THR A 312 2.51 3.98 -12.15
C THR A 312 1.59 4.40 -10.99
N SER A 313 1.00 5.56 -11.10
CA SER A 313 -0.08 6.12 -10.29
C SER A 313 -1.07 6.82 -11.25
N GLY A 314 -2.22 7.27 -10.79
CA GLY A 314 -3.31 7.80 -11.60
C GLY A 314 -2.93 8.68 -12.80
N PRO A 315 -2.09 9.73 -12.65
CA PRO A 315 -1.67 10.55 -13.80
C PRO A 315 -0.96 9.75 -14.90
N GLY A 316 -0.11 8.80 -14.49
CA GLY A 316 0.59 7.95 -15.45
C GLY A 316 -0.33 6.85 -16.03
N LEU A 317 -1.34 6.38 -15.31
CA LEU A 317 -2.39 5.51 -15.87
C LEU A 317 -3.11 6.23 -17.02
N SER A 318 -3.40 7.52 -16.88
CA SER A 318 -3.97 8.35 -17.94
C SER A 318 -3.09 8.39 -19.18
N LEU A 319 -1.78 8.61 -19.01
CA LEU A 319 -0.82 8.65 -20.12
C LEU A 319 -0.61 7.29 -20.80
N LYS A 320 -0.82 6.19 -20.06
CA LYS A 320 -0.66 4.81 -20.56
C LYS A 320 -1.91 4.24 -21.24
N SER A 321 -3.03 5.00 -21.28
CA SER A 321 -4.34 4.50 -21.72
C SER A 321 -4.32 3.93 -23.14
N GLU A 322 -3.71 4.62 -24.11
CA GLU A 322 -3.62 4.13 -25.50
C GLU A 322 -2.76 2.85 -25.59
N ALA A 323 -1.62 2.83 -24.92
CA ALA A 323 -0.73 1.67 -24.93
C ALA A 323 -1.37 0.44 -24.24
N LEU A 324 -2.23 0.62 -23.23
CA LEU A 324 -3.06 -0.47 -22.70
C LEU A 324 -4.03 -1.01 -23.77
N GLY A 325 -4.63 -0.13 -24.57
CA GLY A 325 -5.42 -0.50 -25.73
C GLY A 325 -4.62 -1.31 -26.75
N LEU A 326 -3.37 -0.90 -27.02
CA LEU A 326 -2.45 -1.64 -27.86
C LEU A 326 -2.15 -3.03 -27.26
N ALA A 327 -1.88 -3.14 -25.97
CA ALA A 327 -1.64 -4.43 -25.32
C ALA A 327 -2.86 -5.35 -25.42
N MET A 328 -4.08 -4.79 -25.28
CA MET A 328 -5.32 -5.56 -25.40
C MET A 328 -5.58 -6.02 -26.83
N ILE A 329 -5.46 -5.16 -27.85
CA ILE A 329 -5.74 -5.55 -29.24
C ILE A 329 -4.68 -6.49 -29.81
N THR A 330 -3.45 -6.44 -29.31
CA THR A 330 -2.36 -7.37 -29.65
C THR A 330 -2.39 -8.64 -28.80
N GLU A 331 -3.19 -8.65 -27.76
CA GLU A 331 -3.35 -9.77 -26.82
C GLU A 331 -1.99 -10.22 -26.26
N LEU A 332 -1.22 -9.28 -25.72
CA LEU A 332 0.06 -9.52 -25.07
C LEU A 332 -0.08 -9.46 -23.54
N PRO A 333 0.60 -10.35 -22.82
CA PRO A 333 0.56 -10.34 -21.35
C PRO A 333 1.29 -9.14 -20.79
N LEU A 334 0.62 -8.38 -19.95
CA LEU A 334 1.18 -7.20 -19.28
C LEU A 334 0.53 -7.02 -17.92
N VAL A 335 1.29 -6.77 -16.88
CA VAL A 335 0.77 -6.27 -15.62
C VAL A 335 1.07 -4.77 -15.51
N LEU A 336 0.04 -3.97 -15.36
CA LEU A 336 0.16 -2.58 -14.97
C LEU A 336 -0.19 -2.46 -13.49
N VAL A 337 0.78 -2.08 -12.66
CA VAL A 337 0.56 -1.78 -11.24
C VAL A 337 0.27 -0.30 -11.10
N ASP A 338 -0.92 0.03 -10.64
CA ASP A 338 -1.33 1.39 -10.32
C ASP A 338 -1.40 1.56 -8.80
N VAL A 339 -0.44 2.31 -8.26
CA VAL A 339 -0.44 2.69 -6.85
C VAL A 339 -1.18 4.01 -6.73
N GLN A 340 -2.47 3.93 -6.46
CA GLN A 340 -3.40 5.05 -6.46
C GLN A 340 -3.01 6.13 -5.46
N ARG A 341 -3.28 7.37 -5.79
CA ARG A 341 -3.11 8.55 -4.94
C ARG A 341 -4.23 9.55 -5.17
N SER A 342 -4.39 10.48 -4.24
CA SER A 342 -5.38 11.54 -4.36
C SER A 342 -5.16 12.39 -5.60
N GLY A 343 -6.18 12.48 -6.45
CA GLY A 343 -6.23 13.23 -7.72
C GLY A 343 -7.07 14.51 -7.61
N PRO A 344 -7.49 15.13 -8.74
CA PRO A 344 -7.06 14.85 -10.12
C PRO A 344 -5.68 15.42 -10.47
N SER A 345 -5.11 15.02 -11.63
CA SER A 345 -3.76 15.40 -12.10
C SER A 345 -2.69 15.07 -11.06
N THR A 346 -1.80 16.00 -10.74
CA THR A 346 -0.81 15.81 -9.68
C THR A 346 -1.47 15.59 -8.31
N GLY A 347 -2.60 16.24 -8.07
CA GLY A 347 -3.40 16.10 -6.86
C GLY A 347 -2.59 16.32 -5.58
N ILE A 348 -2.72 15.38 -4.64
CA ILE A 348 -1.92 15.32 -3.43
C ILE A 348 -1.10 14.01 -3.47
N PRO A 349 0.12 14.03 -4.06
CA PRO A 349 0.84 12.83 -4.50
C PRO A 349 1.22 11.87 -3.38
N THR A 350 1.21 12.31 -2.14
CA THR A 350 1.57 11.51 -0.96
C THR A 350 0.36 10.98 -0.18
N LYS A 351 -0.86 11.28 -0.63
CA LYS A 351 -2.10 10.92 0.07
C LYS A 351 -2.84 9.82 -0.68
N THR A 352 -3.51 8.94 0.07
CA THR A 352 -4.18 7.76 -0.44
C THR A 352 -5.63 8.06 -0.81
N GLU A 353 -6.08 7.52 -1.94
CA GLU A 353 -7.48 7.43 -2.37
C GLU A 353 -7.65 6.23 -3.30
N GLN A 354 -8.90 5.86 -3.62
CA GLN A 354 -9.26 4.81 -4.56
C GLN A 354 -9.94 5.39 -5.81
N THR A 355 -9.42 6.50 -6.33
CA THR A 355 -10.09 7.34 -7.35
C THR A 355 -9.77 6.95 -8.79
N ASP A 356 -8.91 5.97 -9.01
CA ASP A 356 -8.50 5.54 -10.35
C ASP A 356 -9.31 4.35 -10.88
N LEU A 357 -10.28 3.80 -10.10
CA LEU A 357 -11.05 2.61 -10.48
C LEU A 357 -11.83 2.80 -11.77
N ALA A 358 -12.57 3.90 -11.91
CA ALA A 358 -13.35 4.15 -13.13
C ALA A 358 -12.45 4.30 -14.35
N GLN A 359 -11.28 4.92 -14.21
CA GLN A 359 -10.28 5.00 -15.26
C GLN A 359 -9.68 3.64 -15.58
N ALA A 360 -9.38 2.81 -14.58
CA ALA A 360 -8.90 1.44 -14.77
C ALA A 360 -9.93 0.59 -15.53
N LEU A 361 -11.22 0.75 -15.25
CA LEU A 361 -12.29 0.02 -15.91
C LEU A 361 -12.59 0.52 -17.33
N TYR A 362 -12.63 1.86 -17.54
CA TYR A 362 -13.22 2.47 -18.73
C TYR A 362 -12.31 3.48 -19.46
N GLY A 363 -11.15 3.83 -18.91
CA GLY A 363 -10.31 4.93 -19.37
C GLY A 363 -9.50 4.67 -20.65
N ARG A 364 -10.03 3.94 -21.62
CA ARG A 364 -9.39 3.66 -22.91
C ARG A 364 -10.35 3.97 -24.05
N ASN A 365 -9.78 4.24 -25.24
CA ASN A 365 -10.59 4.39 -26.44
C ASN A 365 -11.08 3.03 -26.97
N GLY A 366 -12.24 3.04 -27.64
CA GLY A 366 -12.86 1.86 -28.23
C GLY A 366 -13.38 0.85 -27.20
N GLU A 367 -13.84 -0.29 -27.66
CA GLU A 367 -14.26 -1.41 -26.83
C GLU A 367 -13.02 -2.18 -26.32
N CYS A 368 -12.50 -1.74 -25.20
CA CYS A 368 -11.25 -2.25 -24.62
C CYS A 368 -11.48 -2.81 -23.20
N PRO A 369 -12.03 -4.01 -23.07
CA PRO A 369 -12.22 -4.68 -21.78
C PRO A 369 -10.87 -4.99 -21.13
N ILE A 370 -10.78 -4.95 -19.81
CA ILE A 370 -9.55 -5.25 -19.10
C ILE A 370 -9.84 -5.93 -17.76
N ALA A 371 -8.97 -6.83 -17.35
CA ALA A 371 -9.04 -7.42 -16.02
C ALA A 371 -8.46 -6.45 -14.99
N VAL A 372 -9.18 -6.29 -13.85
CA VAL A 372 -8.78 -5.42 -12.75
C VAL A 372 -8.82 -6.19 -11.45
N VAL A 373 -7.69 -6.23 -10.75
CA VAL A 373 -7.55 -6.83 -9.42
C VAL A 373 -7.05 -5.77 -8.45
N ALA A 374 -7.33 -5.95 -7.15
CA ALA A 374 -6.94 -5.02 -6.10
C ALA A 374 -6.27 -5.77 -4.95
N ALA A 375 -5.27 -5.14 -4.32
CA ALA A 375 -4.68 -5.63 -3.09
C ALA A 375 -5.40 -5.02 -1.89
N HIS A 376 -5.53 -5.77 -0.78
CA HIS A 376 -6.28 -5.33 0.39
C HIS A 376 -5.44 -5.07 1.65
N SER A 377 -4.20 -5.54 1.70
CA SER A 377 -3.25 -5.25 2.78
C SER A 377 -1.82 -5.18 2.24
N PRO A 378 -0.85 -4.64 3.00
CA PRO A 378 0.54 -4.61 2.58
C PRO A 378 1.11 -5.99 2.22
N SER A 379 0.88 -7.02 3.03
CA SER A 379 1.36 -8.37 2.73
C SER A 379 0.61 -9.01 1.57
N HIS A 380 -0.69 -8.80 1.46
CA HIS A 380 -1.51 -9.31 0.34
C HIS A 380 -1.11 -8.72 -1.02
N CYS A 381 -0.40 -7.60 -1.05
CA CYS A 381 0.19 -7.11 -2.31
C CYS A 381 1.08 -8.15 -3.01
N PHE A 382 1.68 -9.09 -2.26
CA PHE A 382 2.43 -10.21 -2.84
C PHE A 382 1.52 -11.14 -3.64
N ASP A 383 0.42 -11.59 -3.03
CA ASP A 383 -0.53 -12.50 -3.66
C ASP A 383 -1.23 -11.84 -4.85
N ALA A 384 -1.70 -10.62 -4.67
CA ALA A 384 -2.35 -9.85 -5.72
C ALA A 384 -1.44 -9.68 -6.96
N ALA A 385 -0.14 -9.38 -6.75
CA ALA A 385 0.84 -9.25 -7.82
C ALA A 385 1.16 -10.59 -8.49
N PHE A 386 1.28 -11.67 -7.70
CA PHE A 386 1.48 -13.02 -8.22
C PHE A 386 0.32 -13.44 -9.13
N TYR A 387 -0.92 -13.30 -8.65
CA TYR A 387 -2.10 -13.71 -9.41
C TYR A 387 -2.38 -12.79 -10.61
N ALA A 388 -2.12 -11.48 -10.51
CA ALA A 388 -2.17 -10.59 -11.67
C ALA A 388 -1.22 -11.07 -12.79
N GLY A 389 0.02 -11.45 -12.43
CA GLY A 389 0.99 -12.03 -13.35
C GLY A 389 0.52 -13.37 -13.95
N LYS A 390 -0.04 -14.24 -13.13
CA LYS A 390 -0.61 -15.51 -13.56
C LYS A 390 -1.71 -15.31 -14.60
N TYR A 391 -2.68 -14.47 -14.29
CA TYR A 391 -3.82 -14.22 -15.19
C TYR A 391 -3.39 -13.53 -16.49
N ALA A 392 -2.48 -12.56 -16.41
CA ALA A 392 -1.95 -11.91 -17.60
C ALA A 392 -1.29 -12.92 -18.55
N MET A 393 -0.42 -13.78 -18.04
CA MET A 393 0.35 -14.73 -18.85
C MET A 393 -0.47 -15.92 -19.35
N GLU A 394 -1.35 -16.48 -18.52
CA GLU A 394 -2.16 -17.65 -18.92
C GLU A 394 -3.31 -17.28 -19.87
N HIS A 395 -3.83 -16.04 -19.77
CA HIS A 395 -4.92 -15.57 -20.64
C HIS A 395 -4.48 -14.65 -21.76
N MET A 396 -3.19 -14.33 -21.86
CA MET A 396 -2.63 -13.46 -22.92
C MET A 396 -3.39 -12.13 -23.02
N MET A 397 -3.38 -11.36 -21.95
CA MET A 397 -4.07 -10.07 -21.86
C MET A 397 -3.41 -9.15 -20.83
N PRO A 398 -3.58 -7.83 -20.93
CA PRO A 398 -3.18 -6.93 -19.84
C PRO A 398 -4.10 -7.11 -18.62
N VAL A 399 -3.49 -6.94 -17.44
CA VAL A 399 -4.18 -6.92 -16.13
C VAL A 399 -3.73 -5.66 -15.40
N ILE A 400 -4.68 -4.89 -14.86
CA ILE A 400 -4.37 -3.78 -13.95
C ILE A 400 -4.45 -4.31 -12.51
N LEU A 401 -3.38 -4.10 -11.76
CA LEU A 401 -3.32 -4.31 -10.33
C LEU A 401 -3.44 -2.94 -9.63
N LEU A 402 -4.53 -2.74 -8.92
CA LEU A 402 -4.76 -1.56 -8.10
C LEU A 402 -4.21 -1.80 -6.69
N THR A 403 -3.31 -0.94 -6.28
CA THR A 403 -2.94 -0.72 -4.89
C THR A 403 -3.15 0.74 -4.56
N GLU A 404 -2.65 1.25 -3.44
CA GLU A 404 -2.76 2.66 -3.10
C GLU A 404 -1.64 3.09 -2.16
N GLY A 405 -1.46 4.40 -1.99
CA GLY A 405 -0.37 4.96 -1.19
C GLY A 405 -0.32 4.45 0.25
N PHE A 406 -1.49 4.21 0.87
CA PHE A 406 -1.59 3.60 2.20
C PHE A 406 -0.99 2.20 2.24
N LEU A 407 -1.45 1.31 1.35
CA LEU A 407 -0.94 -0.06 1.27
C LEU A 407 0.52 -0.11 0.84
N GLY A 408 0.87 0.64 -0.21
CA GLY A 408 2.20 0.61 -0.80
C GLY A 408 3.31 0.99 0.18
N ASN A 409 3.06 1.98 1.02
CA ASN A 409 4.02 2.51 2.00
C ASN A 409 3.83 1.93 3.40
N GLY A 410 2.62 1.48 3.76
CA GLY A 410 2.33 0.80 5.01
C GLY A 410 3.04 -0.54 5.10
N SER A 411 3.25 -1.04 6.30
CA SER A 411 3.88 -2.34 6.54
C SER A 411 3.18 -3.12 7.66
N GLU A 412 3.31 -4.43 7.58
CA GLU A 412 2.79 -5.40 8.54
C GLU A 412 3.68 -6.63 8.62
N PRO A 413 3.62 -7.45 9.68
CA PRO A 413 4.31 -8.73 9.76
C PRO A 413 3.75 -9.69 8.71
N TRP A 414 4.61 -10.22 7.88
CA TRP A 414 4.28 -11.16 6.83
C TRP A 414 5.01 -12.49 7.04
N LYS A 415 4.26 -13.58 7.15
CA LYS A 415 4.80 -14.92 7.15
C LYS A 415 5.25 -15.25 5.72
N ILE A 416 6.56 -15.43 5.53
CA ILE A 416 7.13 -15.75 4.20
C ILE A 416 6.57 -17.09 3.74
N PRO A 417 5.79 -17.14 2.64
CA PRO A 417 5.19 -18.37 2.17
C PRO A 417 6.21 -19.30 1.53
N SER A 418 5.88 -20.58 1.48
CA SER A 418 6.62 -21.51 0.64
C SER A 418 6.19 -21.36 -0.82
N MET A 419 7.15 -21.23 -1.72
CA MET A 419 6.85 -21.21 -3.16
C MET A 419 6.25 -22.54 -3.66
N LYS A 420 6.29 -23.61 -2.87
CA LYS A 420 5.61 -24.87 -3.19
C LYS A 420 4.09 -24.74 -3.09
N ASP A 421 3.59 -23.81 -2.28
CA ASP A 421 2.16 -23.59 -2.07
C ASP A 421 1.52 -22.79 -3.21
N TYR A 422 2.36 -22.14 -4.05
CA TYR A 422 1.89 -21.38 -5.22
C TYR A 422 1.82 -22.24 -6.47
N PRO A 423 0.75 -22.12 -7.27
CA PRO A 423 0.58 -22.89 -8.49
C PRO A 423 1.64 -22.55 -9.53
N ALA A 424 1.98 -23.52 -10.38
CA ALA A 424 2.75 -23.25 -11.58
C ALA A 424 1.94 -22.35 -12.53
N ILE A 425 2.60 -21.41 -13.16
CA ILE A 425 2.01 -20.54 -14.19
C ILE A 425 2.36 -21.17 -15.55
N LYS A 426 1.33 -21.41 -16.36
CA LYS A 426 1.46 -22.13 -17.65
C LYS A 426 1.02 -21.25 -18.81
N PRO A 427 1.85 -20.31 -19.28
CA PRO A 427 1.53 -19.53 -20.46
C PRO A 427 1.32 -20.44 -21.69
N PRO A 428 0.43 -20.11 -22.64
CA PRO A 428 0.12 -20.93 -23.80
C PRO A 428 1.20 -20.82 -24.91
N ILE A 429 2.46 -21.07 -24.55
CA ILE A 429 3.61 -20.98 -25.44
C ILE A 429 3.51 -22.02 -26.55
N ILE A 430 3.91 -21.63 -27.77
CA ILE A 430 4.01 -22.51 -28.92
C ILE A 430 5.40 -22.42 -29.54
N ASP A 431 6.00 -23.58 -29.84
CA ASP A 431 7.29 -23.69 -30.47
C ASP A 431 7.20 -24.19 -31.91
N LYS A 432 6.12 -24.88 -32.29
CA LYS A 432 5.86 -25.45 -33.62
C LYS A 432 4.36 -25.50 -33.87
N CYS A 433 3.92 -25.37 -35.13
CA CYS A 433 2.57 -25.66 -35.56
C CYS A 433 2.57 -26.53 -36.82
N GLU A 434 1.48 -27.27 -37.01
CA GLU A 434 1.19 -27.97 -38.26
C GLU A 434 0.39 -27.04 -39.17
N GLY A 435 0.86 -26.85 -40.42
CA GLY A 435 0.25 -25.94 -41.37
C GLY A 435 0.54 -24.45 -41.06
N ALA A 436 -0.28 -23.55 -41.59
CA ALA A 436 -0.11 -22.12 -41.42
C ALA A 436 -0.47 -21.67 -39.98
N PHE A 437 0.43 -20.97 -39.32
CA PHE A 437 0.20 -20.46 -37.97
C PHE A 437 -0.91 -19.42 -37.95
N GLN A 438 -1.84 -19.59 -37.02
CA GLN A 438 -3.00 -18.70 -36.79
C GLN A 438 -2.77 -17.96 -35.48
N PRO A 439 -2.11 -16.80 -35.46
CA PRO A 439 -1.63 -16.12 -34.25
C PRO A 439 -2.77 -15.65 -33.33
N PHE A 440 -3.99 -15.44 -33.84
CA PHE A 440 -5.15 -15.03 -33.08
C PHE A 440 -6.24 -16.14 -32.97
N ALA A 441 -5.88 -17.40 -33.29
CA ALA A 441 -6.70 -18.53 -32.91
C ALA A 441 -6.69 -18.68 -31.39
N ARG A 442 -7.87 -18.79 -30.80
CA ARG A 442 -8.03 -18.80 -29.35
C ARG A 442 -8.38 -20.18 -28.83
N ASP A 443 -7.88 -20.48 -27.65
CA ASP A 443 -8.27 -21.66 -26.90
C ASP A 443 -9.78 -21.63 -26.61
N PRO A 444 -10.52 -22.73 -26.83
CA PRO A 444 -11.97 -22.73 -26.69
C PRO A 444 -12.48 -22.53 -25.26
N LYS A 445 -11.63 -22.74 -24.23
CA LYS A 445 -11.98 -22.58 -22.82
C LYS A 445 -11.60 -21.21 -22.28
N SER A 446 -10.32 -20.84 -22.41
CA SER A 446 -9.76 -19.62 -21.85
C SER A 446 -9.83 -18.41 -22.79
N PHE A 447 -10.05 -18.62 -24.08
CA PHE A 447 -9.92 -17.62 -25.13
C PHE A 447 -8.52 -17.00 -25.25
N ALA A 448 -7.53 -17.58 -24.60
CA ALA A 448 -6.13 -17.19 -24.79
C ALA A 448 -5.63 -17.59 -26.18
N ARG A 449 -4.90 -16.69 -26.83
CA ARG A 449 -4.16 -17.04 -28.05
C ARG A 449 -2.84 -17.73 -27.70
N LYS A 450 -2.22 -18.41 -28.69
CA LYS A 450 -0.88 -18.97 -28.50
C LYS A 450 0.18 -17.87 -28.49
N TRP A 451 1.15 -18.01 -27.59
CA TRP A 451 2.28 -17.10 -27.45
C TRP A 451 3.50 -17.63 -28.22
N ALA A 452 3.69 -17.11 -29.42
CA ALA A 452 4.87 -17.39 -30.25
C ALA A 452 5.91 -16.28 -30.09
N PHE A 453 7.17 -16.64 -29.97
CA PHE A 453 8.26 -15.69 -29.82
C PHE A 453 8.95 -15.41 -31.15
N PRO A 454 9.50 -14.21 -31.38
CA PRO A 454 10.29 -13.90 -32.55
C PRO A 454 11.46 -14.89 -32.76
N GLY A 455 11.74 -15.23 -34.02
CA GLY A 455 12.84 -16.13 -34.40
C GLY A 455 12.50 -17.61 -34.41
N LYS A 456 11.23 -17.99 -34.22
CA LYS A 456 10.76 -19.37 -34.33
C LYS A 456 10.28 -19.64 -35.77
N ALA A 457 10.98 -20.50 -36.49
CA ALA A 457 10.64 -20.86 -37.88
C ALA A 457 9.22 -21.46 -37.97
N GLY A 458 8.42 -21.00 -38.94
CA GLY A 458 7.06 -21.43 -39.18
C GLY A 458 6.03 -20.76 -38.23
N LEU A 459 6.47 -19.86 -37.36
CA LEU A 459 5.61 -19.08 -36.49
C LEU A 459 5.70 -17.57 -36.77
N GLU A 460 6.23 -17.20 -37.93
CA GLU A 460 6.33 -15.82 -38.36
C GLU A 460 4.93 -15.23 -38.49
N HIS A 461 4.69 -14.11 -37.81
CA HIS A 461 3.39 -13.47 -37.83
C HIS A 461 3.51 -11.98 -37.51
N ARG A 462 2.47 -11.25 -37.89
CA ARG A 462 2.34 -9.83 -37.59
C ARG A 462 1.60 -9.64 -36.25
N VAL A 463 2.12 -8.75 -35.41
CA VAL A 463 1.46 -8.20 -34.23
C VAL A 463 1.43 -6.68 -34.36
N GLY A 464 0.25 -6.09 -34.28
CA GLY A 464 0.08 -4.64 -34.42
C GLY A 464 -1.29 -4.16 -33.99
N GLY A 465 -1.44 -2.85 -33.83
CA GLY A 465 -2.63 -2.18 -33.33
C GLY A 465 -3.82 -2.11 -34.31
N LEU A 466 -3.62 -2.44 -35.60
CA LEU A 466 -4.73 -2.48 -36.55
C LEU A 466 -5.60 -3.72 -36.32
N GLU A 467 -6.91 -3.62 -36.59
CA GLU A 467 -7.80 -4.77 -36.53
C GLU A 467 -7.40 -5.81 -37.56
N LYS A 468 -7.55 -7.07 -37.21
CA LYS A 468 -7.06 -8.22 -37.96
C LYS A 468 -7.99 -9.41 -37.80
N ASN A 469 -7.88 -10.37 -38.70
CA ASN A 469 -8.55 -11.64 -38.57
C ASN A 469 -7.71 -12.66 -37.76
N THR A 470 -8.22 -13.87 -37.61
CA THR A 470 -7.56 -14.96 -36.87
C THR A 470 -6.15 -15.30 -37.40
N ALA A 471 -5.91 -15.13 -38.71
CA ALA A 471 -4.60 -15.32 -39.33
C ALA A 471 -3.64 -14.13 -39.10
N GLY A 472 -4.05 -13.06 -38.43
CA GLY A 472 -3.22 -11.87 -38.24
C GLY A 472 -3.18 -10.93 -39.44
N VAL A 473 -3.99 -11.19 -40.48
CA VAL A 473 -4.10 -10.32 -41.65
C VAL A 473 -5.01 -9.15 -41.31
N ILE A 474 -4.56 -7.94 -41.68
CA ILE A 474 -5.36 -6.69 -41.46
C ILE A 474 -6.70 -6.86 -42.15
N SER A 475 -7.75 -6.49 -41.45
CA SER A 475 -9.14 -6.63 -41.93
C SER A 475 -9.97 -5.42 -41.51
N SER A 476 -10.63 -4.80 -42.48
CA SER A 476 -11.65 -3.77 -42.30
C SER A 476 -13.07 -4.34 -42.44
N ASP A 477 -13.20 -5.65 -42.53
CA ASP A 477 -14.48 -6.33 -42.61
C ASP A 477 -15.29 -6.12 -41.30
N PRO A 478 -16.54 -5.62 -41.39
CA PRO A 478 -17.33 -5.27 -40.22
C PRO A 478 -17.73 -6.50 -39.37
N GLU A 479 -17.95 -7.64 -39.97
CA GLU A 479 -18.30 -8.87 -39.23
C GLU A 479 -17.09 -9.42 -38.49
N ASN A 480 -15.91 -9.38 -39.14
CA ASN A 480 -14.66 -9.73 -38.47
C ASN A 480 -14.37 -8.78 -37.29
N HIS A 481 -14.59 -7.47 -37.46
CA HIS A 481 -14.39 -6.50 -36.37
C HIS A 481 -15.33 -6.81 -35.19
N ALA A 482 -16.62 -6.99 -35.43
CA ALA A 482 -17.60 -7.34 -34.40
C ALA A 482 -17.21 -8.64 -33.66
N LYS A 483 -16.78 -9.67 -34.40
CA LYS A 483 -16.29 -10.93 -33.83
C LYS A 483 -15.08 -10.71 -32.93
N MET A 484 -14.06 -9.98 -33.38
CA MET A 484 -12.82 -9.78 -32.63
C MET A 484 -13.05 -8.98 -31.36
N VAL A 485 -13.94 -7.97 -31.39
CA VAL A 485 -14.38 -7.20 -30.22
C VAL A 485 -15.07 -8.13 -29.20
N ALA A 486 -16.07 -8.92 -29.66
CA ALA A 486 -16.79 -9.85 -28.80
C ALA A 486 -15.85 -10.89 -28.16
N GLU A 487 -14.90 -11.43 -28.90
CA GLU A 487 -13.96 -12.44 -28.40
C GLU A 487 -12.97 -11.85 -27.38
N ARG A 488 -12.55 -10.60 -27.52
CA ARG A 488 -11.75 -9.90 -26.50
C ARG A 488 -12.53 -9.66 -25.22
N ALA A 489 -13.81 -9.28 -25.34
CA ALA A 489 -14.69 -9.12 -24.20
C ALA A 489 -14.94 -10.44 -23.47
N GLU A 490 -15.24 -11.49 -24.23
CA GLU A 490 -15.47 -12.84 -23.70
C GLU A 490 -14.23 -13.40 -23.01
N LYS A 491 -13.02 -13.15 -23.52
CA LYS A 491 -11.75 -13.53 -22.85
C LYS A 491 -11.69 -12.98 -21.43
N VAL A 492 -11.96 -11.69 -21.24
CA VAL A 492 -11.94 -11.05 -19.92
C VAL A 492 -13.06 -11.60 -19.04
N ALA A 493 -14.27 -11.76 -19.58
CA ALA A 493 -15.40 -12.32 -18.83
C ALA A 493 -15.14 -13.76 -18.37
N ARG A 494 -14.52 -14.60 -19.21
CA ARG A 494 -14.18 -16.00 -18.87
C ARG A 494 -13.13 -16.12 -17.78
N LEU A 495 -12.36 -15.08 -17.49
CA LEU A 495 -11.46 -15.09 -16.34
C LEU A 495 -12.21 -15.43 -15.05
N ALA A 496 -13.49 -15.06 -14.92
CA ALA A 496 -14.33 -15.43 -13.78
C ALA A 496 -14.40 -16.96 -13.52
N ASN A 497 -14.12 -17.80 -14.54
CA ASN A 497 -14.07 -19.26 -14.37
C ASN A 497 -12.81 -19.74 -13.62
N TYR A 498 -11.82 -18.89 -13.48
CA TYR A 498 -10.51 -19.19 -12.89
C TYR A 498 -10.26 -18.42 -11.60
N LEU A 499 -11.21 -17.56 -11.21
CA LEU A 499 -11.18 -16.85 -9.93
C LEU A 499 -11.72 -17.73 -8.81
N PRO A 500 -11.27 -17.55 -7.58
CA PRO A 500 -11.92 -18.15 -6.41
C PRO A 500 -13.35 -17.60 -6.26
N GLU A 501 -14.17 -18.32 -5.53
CA GLU A 501 -15.47 -17.79 -5.09
C GLU A 501 -15.25 -16.63 -4.12
N GLN A 502 -16.13 -15.63 -4.21
CA GLN A 502 -16.15 -14.51 -3.26
C GLN A 502 -16.57 -15.02 -1.88
N GLU A 503 -15.80 -14.64 -0.88
CA GLU A 503 -16.06 -14.97 0.52
C GLU A 503 -16.86 -13.88 1.23
N VAL A 504 -17.55 -14.28 2.29
CA VAL A 504 -18.25 -13.40 3.22
C VAL A 504 -17.77 -13.70 4.64
N ILE A 505 -17.37 -12.67 5.34
CA ILE A 505 -16.94 -12.72 6.73
C ILE A 505 -18.11 -12.26 7.61
N GLY A 506 -18.39 -12.98 8.70
CA GLY A 506 -19.48 -12.67 9.61
C GLY A 506 -20.77 -13.43 9.34
N ASP A 507 -21.91 -12.87 9.73
CA ASP A 507 -23.20 -13.55 9.72
C ASP A 507 -23.76 -13.72 8.30
N LYS A 508 -24.08 -14.96 7.92
CA LYS A 508 -24.65 -15.24 6.59
C LYS A 508 -26.06 -14.66 6.39
N ASP A 509 -26.77 -14.43 7.49
CA ASP A 509 -28.14 -13.89 7.51
C ASP A 509 -28.17 -12.51 8.19
N ALA A 510 -27.14 -11.70 7.97
CA ALA A 510 -27.01 -10.38 8.56
C ALA A 510 -28.04 -9.38 7.98
N ASP A 511 -28.36 -8.34 8.75
CA ASP A 511 -29.24 -7.27 8.30
C ASP A 511 -28.53 -6.32 7.31
N VAL A 512 -27.21 -6.18 7.44
CA VAL A 512 -26.37 -5.33 6.60
C VAL A 512 -25.16 -6.11 6.10
N LEU A 513 -24.93 -6.06 4.78
CA LEU A 513 -23.69 -6.46 4.13
C LEU A 513 -22.84 -5.21 3.88
N ILE A 514 -21.69 -5.11 4.55
CA ILE A 514 -20.66 -4.12 4.24
C ILE A 514 -19.90 -4.62 3.01
N VAL A 515 -19.72 -3.76 2.02
CA VAL A 515 -18.97 -4.09 0.80
C VAL A 515 -17.82 -3.12 0.66
N GLY A 516 -16.63 -3.64 0.40
CA GLY A 516 -15.42 -2.84 0.16
C GLY A 516 -14.47 -3.51 -0.81
N TRP A 517 -13.39 -2.82 -1.12
CA TRP A 517 -12.30 -3.31 -1.97
C TRP A 517 -10.99 -2.58 -1.64
N GLY A 518 -9.86 -3.14 -2.10
CA GLY A 518 -8.56 -2.47 -1.92
C GLY A 518 -8.20 -2.23 -0.44
N GLY A 519 -7.51 -1.15 -0.14
CA GLY A 519 -6.99 -0.84 1.21
C GLY A 519 -8.03 -0.51 2.28
N THR A 520 -9.31 -0.61 1.98
CA THR A 520 -10.38 -0.44 2.98
C THR A 520 -10.55 -1.67 3.89
N PHE A 521 -9.98 -2.84 3.52
CA PHE A 521 -10.20 -4.11 4.21
C PHE A 521 -10.02 -4.02 5.72
N GLY A 522 -8.86 -3.60 6.18
CA GLY A 522 -8.55 -3.60 7.62
C GLY A 522 -9.53 -2.78 8.45
N HIS A 523 -9.94 -1.62 7.94
CA HIS A 523 -10.90 -0.74 8.61
C HIS A 523 -12.32 -1.34 8.64
N LEU A 524 -12.75 -1.93 7.53
CA LEU A 524 -14.06 -2.58 7.43
C LEU A 524 -14.12 -3.86 8.29
N TYR A 525 -13.03 -4.61 8.31
CA TYR A 525 -12.91 -5.84 9.11
C TYR A 525 -12.93 -5.52 10.62
N THR A 526 -12.20 -4.51 11.05
CA THR A 526 -12.20 -4.09 12.46
C THR A 526 -13.58 -3.55 12.86
N ALA A 527 -14.21 -2.72 12.01
CA ALA A 527 -15.56 -2.22 12.26
C ALA A 527 -16.61 -3.35 12.34
N LEU A 528 -16.48 -4.38 11.48
CA LEU A 528 -17.32 -5.58 11.55
C LEU A 528 -17.27 -6.22 12.94
N HIS A 529 -16.06 -6.44 13.47
CA HIS A 529 -15.90 -7.08 14.78
C HIS A 529 -16.40 -6.19 15.93
N GLU A 530 -16.15 -4.88 15.92
CA GLU A 530 -16.70 -3.96 16.92
C GLU A 530 -18.24 -4.00 16.93
N LEU A 531 -18.87 -3.98 15.75
CA LEU A 531 -20.33 -4.08 15.62
C LEU A 531 -20.87 -5.44 16.10
N GLN A 532 -20.16 -6.53 15.83
CA GLN A 532 -20.53 -7.88 16.29
C GLN A 532 -20.41 -7.99 17.82
N ASP A 533 -19.37 -7.39 18.41
CA ASP A 533 -19.20 -7.33 19.87
C ASP A 533 -20.32 -6.52 20.55
N GLU A 534 -20.90 -5.53 19.85
CA GLU A 534 -22.14 -4.83 20.25
C GLU A 534 -23.42 -5.65 20.01
N GLY A 535 -23.31 -6.89 19.50
CA GLY A 535 -24.44 -7.76 19.23
C GLY A 535 -25.21 -7.45 17.93
N LYS A 536 -24.61 -6.66 17.01
CA LYS A 536 -25.20 -6.36 15.70
C LYS A 536 -24.97 -7.50 14.71
N LYS A 537 -25.98 -7.76 13.87
CA LYS A 537 -25.88 -8.76 12.79
C LYS A 537 -25.39 -8.10 11.51
N VAL A 538 -24.10 -8.19 11.29
CA VAL A 538 -23.41 -7.59 10.14
C VAL A 538 -22.48 -8.60 9.47
N ALA A 539 -22.24 -8.40 8.19
CA ALA A 539 -21.31 -9.20 7.38
C ALA A 539 -20.46 -8.30 6.50
N LEU A 540 -19.29 -8.78 6.09
CA LEU A 540 -18.36 -8.11 5.20
C LEU A 540 -18.12 -8.95 3.95
N CYS A 541 -18.26 -8.33 2.78
CA CYS A 541 -17.87 -8.86 1.48
C CYS A 541 -16.83 -7.93 0.87
N HIS A 542 -15.56 -8.33 0.89
CA HIS A 542 -14.46 -7.52 0.41
C HIS A 542 -13.87 -8.08 -0.89
N PHE A 543 -13.70 -7.23 -1.91
CA PHE A 543 -13.33 -7.66 -3.25
C PHE A 543 -11.85 -7.44 -3.56
N ASP A 544 -11.17 -8.53 -3.96
CA ASP A 544 -9.84 -8.49 -4.57
C ASP A 544 -9.95 -8.54 -6.11
N PHE A 545 -11.04 -9.12 -6.64
CA PHE A 545 -11.30 -9.22 -8.07
C PHE A 545 -12.45 -8.28 -8.45
N ILE A 546 -12.08 -7.20 -9.13
CA ILE A 546 -13.02 -6.14 -9.49
C ILE A 546 -13.67 -6.41 -10.85
N ASN A 547 -12.86 -6.75 -11.87
CA ASN A 547 -13.37 -7.07 -13.21
C ASN A 547 -12.57 -8.22 -13.83
N PRO A 548 -13.21 -9.38 -14.10
CA PRO A 548 -14.62 -9.67 -13.80
C PRO A 548 -14.87 -9.90 -12.31
N LEU A 549 -16.11 -9.74 -11.87
CA LEU A 549 -16.53 -10.13 -10.52
C LEU A 549 -16.52 -11.66 -10.39
N PRO A 550 -16.24 -12.21 -9.20
CA PRO A 550 -16.45 -13.63 -8.89
C PRO A 550 -17.90 -14.07 -9.17
N LYS A 551 -18.08 -15.29 -9.65
CA LYS A 551 -19.35 -15.78 -10.18
C LYS A 551 -20.50 -15.77 -9.17
N ASN A 552 -20.20 -16.05 -7.91
CA ASN A 552 -21.18 -16.16 -6.83
C ASN A 552 -21.58 -14.80 -6.22
N THR A 553 -21.09 -13.68 -6.76
CA THR A 553 -21.36 -12.33 -6.20
C THR A 553 -22.87 -12.02 -6.13
N ALA A 554 -23.62 -12.32 -7.17
CA ALA A 554 -25.08 -12.10 -7.19
C ALA A 554 -25.80 -12.96 -6.14
N ASP A 555 -25.38 -14.21 -5.95
CA ASP A 555 -25.96 -15.13 -4.96
C ASP A 555 -25.66 -14.67 -3.52
N ILE A 556 -24.50 -14.04 -3.30
CA ILE A 556 -24.17 -13.41 -2.02
C ILE A 556 -25.12 -12.24 -1.77
N PHE A 557 -25.18 -11.28 -2.71
CA PHE A 557 -25.97 -10.06 -2.54
C PHE A 557 -27.46 -10.33 -2.34
N ALA A 558 -27.98 -11.38 -2.96
CA ALA A 558 -29.40 -11.80 -2.82
C ALA A 558 -29.80 -12.19 -1.38
N ARG A 559 -28.84 -12.48 -0.50
CA ARG A 559 -29.13 -12.87 0.90
C ARG A 559 -29.38 -11.66 1.81
N TYR A 560 -28.95 -10.47 1.41
CA TYR A 560 -28.92 -9.30 2.29
C TYR A 560 -29.91 -8.23 1.83
N LYS A 561 -30.59 -7.65 2.81
CA LYS A 561 -31.59 -6.59 2.56
C LYS A 561 -30.95 -5.23 2.31
N LYS A 562 -29.82 -4.96 2.97
CA LYS A 562 -29.07 -3.70 2.89
C LYS A 562 -27.64 -4.01 2.50
N ILE A 563 -27.16 -3.39 1.45
CA ILE A 563 -25.80 -3.49 0.94
C ILE A 563 -25.18 -2.10 1.05
N LEU A 564 -24.18 -1.93 1.92
CA LEU A 564 -23.47 -0.69 2.14
C LEU A 564 -22.07 -0.76 1.49
N VAL A 565 -21.86 -0.02 0.40
CA VAL A 565 -20.56 0.07 -0.26
C VAL A 565 -19.75 1.19 0.35
N CYS A 566 -18.54 0.88 0.84
CA CYS A 566 -17.63 1.80 1.50
C CYS A 566 -16.38 2.02 0.65
N GLU A 567 -16.13 3.26 0.20
CA GLU A 567 -15.06 3.57 -0.75
C GLU A 567 -14.32 4.88 -0.42
N LEU A 568 -13.02 4.90 -0.74
CA LEU A 568 -12.20 6.12 -0.67
C LEU A 568 -12.27 6.91 -2.00
N ASN A 569 -13.48 7.05 -2.54
CA ASN A 569 -13.83 7.80 -3.73
C ASN A 569 -15.32 8.19 -3.69
N SER A 570 -15.86 8.74 -4.76
CA SER A 570 -17.27 9.20 -4.84
C SER A 570 -18.27 8.11 -5.23
N GLY A 571 -17.96 6.81 -5.03
CA GLY A 571 -18.88 5.69 -5.30
C GLY A 571 -18.61 4.97 -6.63
N GLN A 572 -17.37 4.93 -7.09
CA GLN A 572 -17.01 4.33 -8.39
C GLN A 572 -17.29 2.81 -8.45
N PHE A 573 -17.06 2.09 -7.34
CA PHE A 573 -17.37 0.67 -7.29
C PHE A 573 -18.87 0.42 -7.16
N ALA A 574 -19.58 1.25 -6.38
CA ALA A 574 -21.03 1.19 -6.29
C ALA A 574 -21.69 1.41 -7.67
N ASP A 575 -21.16 2.35 -8.48
CA ASP A 575 -21.65 2.59 -9.84
C ASP A 575 -21.34 1.40 -10.77
N TYR A 576 -20.16 0.81 -10.64
CA TYR A 576 -19.82 -0.40 -11.36
C TYR A 576 -20.74 -1.57 -10.99
N LEU A 577 -21.03 -1.77 -9.70
CA LEU A 577 -21.96 -2.79 -9.23
C LEU A 577 -23.38 -2.55 -9.75
N ARG A 578 -23.86 -1.30 -9.78
CA ARG A 578 -25.17 -0.95 -10.39
C ARG A 578 -25.24 -1.32 -11.87
N ALA A 579 -24.15 -1.11 -12.60
CA ALA A 579 -24.09 -1.47 -14.02
C ALA A 579 -24.05 -2.99 -14.25
N LYS A 580 -23.39 -3.75 -13.36
CA LYS A 580 -23.21 -5.21 -13.49
C LYS A 580 -24.33 -6.02 -12.85
N LEU A 581 -24.88 -5.54 -11.76
CA LEU A 581 -25.89 -6.21 -10.93
C LEU A 581 -27.03 -5.23 -10.61
N PRO A 582 -27.79 -4.76 -11.61
CA PRO A 582 -28.79 -3.70 -11.47
C PRO A 582 -30.01 -4.10 -10.64
N GLN A 583 -30.19 -5.40 -10.34
CA GLN A 583 -31.28 -5.91 -9.52
C GLN A 583 -31.14 -5.62 -8.02
N PHE A 584 -29.98 -5.12 -7.56
CA PHE A 584 -29.74 -4.79 -6.16
C PHE A 584 -29.69 -3.28 -5.93
N SER A 585 -30.02 -2.86 -4.71
CA SER A 585 -29.91 -1.48 -4.24
C SER A 585 -28.66 -1.32 -3.38
N TYR A 586 -27.92 -0.24 -3.61
CA TYR A 586 -26.65 0.01 -2.94
C TYR A 586 -26.69 1.31 -2.14
N LEU A 587 -26.56 1.21 -0.82
CA LEU A 587 -26.23 2.32 0.05
C LEU A 587 -24.73 2.62 -0.09
N GLN A 588 -24.31 3.83 0.26
CA GLN A 588 -22.91 4.21 0.09
C GLN A 588 -22.40 4.98 1.30
N TYR A 589 -21.16 4.70 1.68
CA TYR A 589 -20.35 5.55 2.53
C TYR A 589 -19.06 5.90 1.78
N ASN A 590 -18.94 7.15 1.35
CA ASN A 590 -17.86 7.63 0.50
C ASN A 590 -17.00 8.65 1.23
N LYS A 591 -15.67 8.51 1.14
CA LYS A 591 -14.71 9.46 1.72
C LYS A 591 -13.69 9.90 0.67
N VAL A 592 -13.61 11.21 0.41
CA VAL A 592 -12.64 11.82 -0.53
C VAL A 592 -11.86 12.88 0.23
N GLN A 593 -10.82 12.46 0.96
CA GLN A 593 -10.07 13.34 1.85
C GLN A 593 -8.55 13.09 1.83
N GLY A 594 -8.05 12.21 0.94
CA GLY A 594 -6.65 11.83 0.92
C GLY A 594 -6.20 11.08 2.18
N GLN A 595 -7.12 10.40 2.85
CA GLN A 595 -6.92 9.69 4.12
C GLN A 595 -7.65 8.35 4.09
N PRO A 596 -7.12 7.30 4.74
CA PRO A 596 -7.87 6.07 4.94
C PRO A 596 -9.12 6.32 5.79
N PHE A 597 -10.02 5.36 5.86
CA PHE A 597 -11.11 5.39 6.86
C PHE A 597 -10.52 5.41 8.27
N ILE A 598 -11.33 5.87 9.23
CA ILE A 598 -11.22 5.49 10.64
C ILE A 598 -12.35 4.50 10.95
N VAL A 599 -12.09 3.56 11.85
CA VAL A 599 -13.03 2.47 12.18
C VAL A 599 -14.36 3.01 12.63
N LYS A 600 -14.31 4.06 13.48
CA LYS A 600 -15.50 4.74 14.00
C LYS A 600 -16.42 5.27 12.88
N GLU A 601 -15.90 5.79 11.78
CA GLU A 601 -16.71 6.29 10.66
C GLU A 601 -17.59 5.18 10.07
N ILE A 602 -17.06 3.98 9.97
CA ILE A 602 -17.78 2.81 9.43
C ILE A 602 -18.81 2.30 10.44
N VAL A 603 -18.43 2.20 11.71
CA VAL A 603 -19.36 1.82 12.79
C VAL A 603 -20.56 2.78 12.84
N ASP A 604 -20.32 4.10 12.80
CA ASP A 604 -21.36 5.11 12.78
C ASP A 604 -22.26 5.01 11.53
N ALA A 605 -21.65 4.78 10.34
CA ALA A 605 -22.40 4.64 9.08
C ALA A 605 -23.30 3.39 9.08
N VAL A 606 -22.84 2.27 9.61
CA VAL A 606 -23.64 1.04 9.74
C VAL A 606 -24.77 1.23 10.77
N ASN A 607 -24.47 1.82 11.94
CA ASN A 607 -25.48 2.09 12.96
C ASN A 607 -26.61 3.03 12.47
N ALA A 608 -26.28 3.98 11.57
CA ALA A 608 -27.27 4.88 10.99
C ALA A 608 -28.28 4.20 10.06
N ILE A 609 -27.99 3.00 9.58
CA ILE A 609 -28.85 2.25 8.64
C ILE A 609 -29.45 0.98 9.26
N LEU A 610 -28.97 0.52 10.42
CA LEU A 610 -29.57 -0.61 11.16
C LEU A 610 -30.93 -0.23 11.73
#